data_4ba864b952e63b5939da54d529bdc4d2
#
_entry.id   4ba864b952e63b5939da54d529bdc4d2
#
_cell.length_a   1.000
_cell.length_b   1.000
_cell.length_c   1.000
_cell.angle_alpha   90.00
_cell.angle_beta   90.00
_cell.angle_gamma   90.00
#
_symmetry.space_group_name_H-M   'P 1'
#
loop_
_entity.id
_entity.type
_entity.pdbx_description
1 polymer ?
#
loop_
_entity_poly.entity_id
_entity_poly.type
_entity_poly.pdbx_seq_one_letter_code
_entity_poly.pdbx_strand_id
1 'polypeptide(L)'
;MEEHQDMPDENSMPDDVYGGRVRRLGGIPWKTVLVIGLVLFVPIFIWFFCRIEPGAGEIAVLIRKTGEDLPSGQILALEEGQKGIQLEVLPEGRYFRNPYTWGWKIHRITDIPAGKLGIMVRLYGDELPHGEIIAKDESKGIVDEVLRPGKYR
;
A
#
# COMPACT_ATOMS: atom_id res chain seq x y z
N MET A 1 77.90 55.44 25.38
CA MET A 1 77.83 54.39 24.34
C MET A 1 76.71 53.44 24.76
N GLU A 2 75.47 53.89 24.50
CA GLU A 2 74.26 53.13 24.86
C GLU A 2 73.80 52.43 23.61
N GLU A 3 73.82 51.14 23.70
CA GLU A 3 73.34 50.22 22.65
C GLU A 3 71.81 50.08 22.78
N HIS A 4 71.11 50.71 21.85
CA HIS A 4 69.68 50.69 21.80
C HIS A 4 69.27 49.36 21.14
N GLN A 5 68.84 48.43 21.97
CA GLN A 5 68.24 47.15 21.48
C GLN A 5 66.86 47.43 20.92
N ASP A 6 66.78 47.42 19.59
CA ASP A 6 65.52 47.39 18.89
C ASP A 6 64.77 46.09 19.23
N MET A 7 63.67 46.22 19.96
CA MET A 7 62.70 45.14 20.11
C MET A 7 61.86 45.01 18.82
N PRO A 8 61.78 43.85 18.29
CA PRO A 8 60.88 43.63 17.10
C PRO A 8 59.42 43.82 17.47
N ASP A 9 58.72 44.61 16.66
CA ASP A 9 57.27 44.86 16.74
C ASP A 9 56.48 43.57 16.83
N GLU A 10 55.74 43.38 17.92
CA GLU A 10 54.87 42.26 18.25
C GLU A 10 53.61 42.23 17.37
N ASN A 11 53.51 43.10 16.36
CA ASN A 11 52.26 43.23 15.55
C ASN A 11 52.43 42.85 14.09
N SER A 12 53.46 42.06 13.77
CA SER A 12 53.61 41.50 12.42
C SER A 12 53.28 39.97 12.38
N MET A 13 52.14 39.59 12.90
CA MET A 13 51.59 38.26 12.55
C MET A 13 50.96 38.33 11.14
N PRO A 14 51.39 37.48 10.22
CA PRO A 14 50.76 37.43 8.90
C PRO A 14 49.33 36.92 9.04
N ASP A 15 48.38 37.70 8.56
CA ASP A 15 46.92 37.41 8.52
C ASP A 15 46.53 36.18 7.70
N ASP A 16 47.50 35.39 7.25
CA ASP A 16 47.29 34.31 6.27
C ASP A 16 47.03 32.95 6.88
N VAL A 17 47.12 32.81 8.21
CA VAL A 17 47.07 31.47 8.85
C VAL A 17 45.64 30.98 9.11
N TYR A 18 44.60 31.83 9.04
CA TYR A 18 43.20 31.45 9.24
C TYR A 18 42.30 31.61 8.03
N GLY A 19 42.88 31.75 6.83
CA GLY A 19 42.17 31.71 5.57
C GLY A 19 41.76 30.29 5.15
N GLY A 20 41.21 29.49 6.05
CA GLY A 20 40.48 28.30 5.70
C GLY A 20 39.33 28.72 4.81
N ARG A 21 39.52 28.65 3.46
CA ARG A 21 38.43 28.72 2.49
C ARG A 21 37.42 27.69 2.88
N VAL A 22 36.46 28.09 3.69
CA VAL A 22 35.16 27.40 3.73
C VAL A 22 34.68 27.47 2.29
N ARG A 23 34.89 26.40 1.53
CA ARG A 23 34.20 26.18 0.25
C ARG A 23 32.74 26.33 0.61
N ARG A 24 32.19 27.53 0.37
CA ARG A 24 30.74 27.70 0.26
C ARG A 24 30.36 26.71 -0.83
N LEU A 25 29.80 25.58 -0.42
CA LEU A 25 29.01 24.73 -1.31
C LEU A 25 28.04 25.70 -1.94
N GLY A 26 28.33 26.07 -3.19
CA GLY A 26 27.55 27.04 -3.96
C GLY A 26 26.11 26.69 -3.77
N GLY A 27 25.31 27.62 -3.20
CA GLY A 27 23.98 27.35 -2.71
C GLY A 27 23.17 26.67 -3.81
N ILE A 28 22.91 25.37 -3.63
CA ILE A 28 22.01 24.62 -4.50
C ILE A 28 20.72 25.44 -4.49
N PRO A 29 20.26 25.95 -5.65
CA PRO A 29 19.06 26.76 -5.67
C PRO A 29 17.91 25.96 -5.05
N TRP A 30 17.17 26.56 -4.14
CA TRP A 30 16.09 25.89 -3.40
C TRP A 30 15.13 25.10 -4.31
N LYS A 31 14.93 25.57 -5.55
CA LYS A 31 14.17 24.85 -6.59
C LYS A 31 14.77 23.48 -6.93
N THR A 32 16.09 23.37 -7.00
CA THR A 32 16.78 22.09 -7.25
C THR A 32 16.61 21.13 -6.08
N VAL A 33 16.70 21.66 -4.83
CA VAL A 33 16.45 20.85 -3.62
C VAL A 33 15.00 20.33 -3.61
N LEU A 34 14.05 21.17 -4.00
CA LEU A 34 12.64 20.81 -4.09
C LEU A 34 12.39 19.73 -5.15
N VAL A 35 13.00 19.88 -6.33
CA VAL A 35 12.91 18.87 -7.41
C VAL A 35 13.53 17.54 -6.98
N ILE A 36 14.72 17.56 -6.39
CA ILE A 36 15.36 16.34 -5.89
C ILE A 36 14.50 15.70 -4.79
N GLY A 37 14.00 16.51 -3.85
CA GLY A 37 13.09 16.05 -2.82
C GLY A 37 11.83 15.37 -3.38
N LEU A 38 11.21 15.97 -4.41
CA LEU A 38 10.04 15.40 -5.07
C LEU A 38 10.37 14.09 -5.81
N VAL A 39 11.49 14.06 -6.54
CA VAL A 39 11.94 12.86 -7.27
C VAL A 39 12.22 11.69 -6.34
N LEU A 40 12.74 11.95 -5.15
CA LEU A 40 12.95 10.91 -4.14
C LEU A 40 11.67 10.55 -3.38
N PHE A 41 10.82 11.54 -3.10
CA PHE A 41 9.58 11.33 -2.35
C PHE A 41 8.57 10.45 -3.08
N VAL A 42 8.39 10.66 -4.39
CA VAL A 42 7.40 9.92 -5.20
C VAL A 42 7.63 8.39 -5.16
N PRO A 43 8.83 7.86 -5.45
CA PRO A 43 9.06 6.41 -5.40
C PRO A 43 8.95 5.86 -3.96
N ILE A 44 9.38 6.61 -2.96
CA ILE A 44 9.23 6.22 -1.55
C ILE A 44 7.75 6.13 -1.18
N PHE A 45 6.96 7.13 -1.58
CA PHE A 45 5.52 7.15 -1.33
C PHE A 45 4.82 5.96 -2.00
N ILE A 46 5.10 5.71 -3.29
CA ILE A 46 4.53 4.55 -4.01
C ILE A 46 4.91 3.25 -3.31
N TRP A 47 6.15 3.10 -2.90
CA TRP A 47 6.65 1.90 -2.25
C TRP A 47 5.95 1.61 -0.92
N PHE A 48 5.75 2.62 -0.07
CA PHE A 48 5.18 2.45 1.25
C PHE A 48 3.65 2.46 1.27
N PHE A 49 3.02 3.30 0.45
CA PHE A 49 1.57 3.53 0.52
C PHE A 49 0.76 2.80 -0.53
N CYS A 50 1.33 2.50 -1.69
CA CYS A 50 0.60 1.86 -2.79
C CYS A 50 0.84 0.34 -2.87
N ARG A 51 1.72 -0.21 -2.03
CA ARG A 51 2.11 -1.62 -2.06
C ARG A 51 1.10 -2.49 -1.30
N ILE A 52 0.71 -3.58 -1.96
CA ILE A 52 -0.11 -4.66 -1.41
C ILE A 52 0.72 -5.92 -1.54
N GLU A 53 0.93 -6.64 -0.44
CA GLU A 53 1.79 -7.84 -0.44
C GLU A 53 1.14 -8.94 0.41
N PRO A 54 0.16 -9.69 -0.16
CA PRO A 54 -0.35 -10.89 0.49
C PRO A 54 0.78 -11.92 0.60
N GLY A 55 0.96 -12.47 1.78
CA GLY A 55 1.95 -13.52 2.05
C GLY A 55 1.52 -14.89 1.52
N ALA A 56 2.39 -15.88 1.73
CA ALA A 56 2.08 -17.27 1.37
C ALA A 56 0.85 -17.78 2.13
N GLY A 57 -0.16 -18.25 1.37
CA GLY A 57 -1.43 -18.71 1.93
C GLY A 57 -2.38 -17.56 2.32
N GLU A 58 -2.16 -16.37 1.78
CA GLU A 58 -3.05 -15.22 1.96
C GLU A 58 -3.56 -14.72 0.61
N ILE A 59 -4.66 -14.00 0.67
CA ILE A 59 -5.27 -13.30 -0.46
C ILE A 59 -5.59 -11.87 -0.05
N ALA A 60 -5.52 -10.94 -0.98
CA ALA A 60 -6.03 -9.59 -0.76
C ALA A 60 -7.36 -9.41 -1.49
N VAL A 61 -8.39 -9.09 -0.73
CA VAL A 61 -9.70 -8.70 -1.25
C VAL A 61 -9.67 -7.22 -1.54
N LEU A 62 -9.93 -6.85 -2.79
CA LEU A 62 -9.94 -5.46 -3.24
C LEU A 62 -11.29 -4.80 -2.98
N ILE A 63 -11.24 -3.56 -2.53
CA ILE A 63 -12.42 -2.73 -2.30
C ILE A 63 -12.24 -1.44 -3.10
N ARG A 64 -13.05 -1.24 -4.13
CA ARG A 64 -13.04 0.01 -4.88
C ARG A 64 -13.83 1.08 -4.13
N LYS A 65 -13.20 2.21 -3.88
CA LYS A 65 -13.79 3.32 -3.12
C LYS A 65 -14.53 4.32 -4.01
N THR A 66 -14.21 4.32 -5.29
CA THR A 66 -14.72 5.27 -6.29
C THR A 66 -15.41 4.54 -7.43
N GLY A 67 -16.49 5.08 -7.93
CA GLY A 67 -17.26 4.49 -9.03
C GLY A 67 -18.76 4.60 -8.79
N GLU A 68 -19.53 3.86 -9.53
CA GLU A 68 -20.98 3.79 -9.42
C GLU A 68 -21.41 3.02 -8.18
N ASP A 69 -22.54 3.43 -7.60
CA ASP A 69 -23.12 2.75 -6.45
C ASP A 69 -23.66 1.39 -6.84
N LEU A 70 -23.51 0.40 -5.94
CA LEU A 70 -24.09 -0.91 -6.12
C LEU A 70 -25.62 -0.84 -6.04
N PRO A 71 -26.33 -1.61 -6.86
CA PRO A 71 -27.77 -1.80 -6.71
C PRO A 71 -28.14 -2.30 -5.31
N SER A 72 -29.36 -1.96 -4.88
CA SER A 72 -29.87 -2.40 -3.58
C SER A 72 -29.86 -3.93 -3.47
N GLY A 73 -29.25 -4.45 -2.41
CA GLY A 73 -29.13 -5.89 -2.15
C GLY A 73 -27.85 -6.55 -2.66
N GLN A 74 -27.04 -5.87 -3.49
CA GLN A 74 -25.74 -6.36 -3.89
C GLN A 74 -24.65 -5.89 -2.93
N ILE A 75 -23.72 -6.78 -2.63
CA ILE A 75 -22.54 -6.51 -1.79
C ILE A 75 -21.26 -6.56 -2.62
N LEU A 76 -21.29 -7.35 -3.70
CA LEU A 76 -20.16 -7.53 -4.61
C LEU A 76 -20.35 -6.69 -5.88
N ALA A 77 -19.28 -6.04 -6.29
CA ALA A 77 -19.21 -5.37 -7.59
C ALA A 77 -18.98 -6.42 -8.68
N LEU A 78 -19.98 -6.63 -9.51
CA LEU A 78 -19.92 -7.58 -10.61
C LEU A 78 -19.44 -6.93 -11.91
N GLU A 79 -19.64 -5.60 -12.03
CA GLU A 79 -19.28 -4.83 -13.22
C GLU A 79 -18.06 -3.97 -12.99
N GLU A 80 -17.30 -3.74 -14.05
CA GLU A 80 -16.21 -2.79 -14.03
C GLU A 80 -16.75 -1.37 -13.80
N GLY A 81 -16.18 -0.66 -12.85
CA GLY A 81 -16.61 0.70 -12.54
C GLY A 81 -17.41 0.85 -11.26
N GLN A 82 -18.03 -0.21 -10.76
CA GLN A 82 -18.78 -0.21 -9.51
C GLN A 82 -17.85 -0.10 -8.29
N LYS A 83 -18.26 0.70 -7.30
CA LYS A 83 -17.59 0.76 -6.01
C LYS A 83 -18.07 -0.39 -5.12
N GLY A 84 -17.19 -0.88 -4.27
CA GLY A 84 -17.50 -1.99 -3.37
C GLY A 84 -16.45 -3.09 -3.42
N ILE A 85 -16.79 -4.22 -2.83
CA ILE A 85 -15.93 -5.40 -2.80
C ILE A 85 -15.89 -5.98 -4.20
N GLN A 86 -14.68 -6.13 -4.74
CA GLN A 86 -14.48 -6.72 -6.06
C GLN A 86 -14.48 -8.25 -5.96
N LEU A 87 -15.03 -8.90 -6.99
CA LEU A 87 -15.02 -10.36 -7.10
C LEU A 87 -13.58 -10.89 -7.29
N GLU A 88 -12.75 -10.13 -7.98
CA GLU A 88 -11.35 -10.48 -8.19
C GLU A 88 -10.56 -10.32 -6.89
N VAL A 89 -9.87 -11.38 -6.48
CA VAL A 89 -8.95 -11.38 -5.35
C VAL A 89 -7.51 -11.49 -5.84
N LEU A 90 -6.61 -10.77 -5.18
CA LEU A 90 -5.18 -10.86 -5.49
C LEU A 90 -4.55 -12.01 -4.71
N PRO A 91 -3.95 -12.99 -5.39
CA PRO A 91 -3.20 -14.06 -4.73
C PRO A 91 -1.91 -13.55 -4.10
N GLU A 92 -1.13 -14.46 -3.53
CA GLU A 92 0.23 -14.15 -3.05
C GLU A 92 1.06 -13.44 -4.12
N GLY A 93 1.78 -12.39 -3.69
CA GLY A 93 2.59 -11.60 -4.62
C GLY A 93 2.69 -10.14 -4.20
N ARG A 94 3.23 -9.34 -5.10
CA ARG A 94 3.42 -7.90 -4.88
C ARG A 94 2.65 -7.11 -5.92
N TYR A 95 1.75 -6.29 -5.45
CA TYR A 95 0.87 -5.48 -6.28
C TYR A 95 0.96 -4.01 -5.86
N PHE A 96 0.66 -3.13 -6.82
CA PHE A 96 0.61 -1.70 -6.57
C PHE A 96 -0.76 -1.16 -6.97
N ARG A 97 -1.45 -0.53 -6.05
CA ARG A 97 -2.74 0.13 -6.27
C ARG A 97 -2.78 1.49 -5.58
N ASN A 98 -3.49 2.42 -6.17
CA ASN A 98 -3.64 3.75 -5.58
C ASN A 98 -4.55 3.68 -4.33
N PRO A 99 -4.07 4.04 -3.13
CA PRO A 99 -4.82 3.92 -1.89
C PRO A 99 -6.03 4.89 -1.79
N TYR A 100 -6.09 5.91 -2.62
CA TYR A 100 -7.23 6.82 -2.69
C TYR A 100 -8.44 6.16 -3.37
N THR A 101 -8.19 5.38 -4.42
CA THR A 101 -9.24 4.72 -5.21
C THR A 101 -9.51 3.29 -4.77
N TRP A 102 -8.53 2.65 -4.15
CA TRP A 102 -8.60 1.26 -3.73
C TRP A 102 -8.36 1.12 -2.23
N GLY A 103 -9.13 0.26 -1.61
CA GLY A 103 -8.84 -0.33 -0.31
C GLY A 103 -8.56 -1.81 -0.49
N TRP A 104 -7.95 -2.44 0.49
CA TRP A 104 -7.73 -3.89 0.49
C TRP A 104 -7.75 -4.44 1.90
N LYS A 105 -8.14 -5.71 2.01
CA LYS A 105 -8.04 -6.49 3.24
C LYS A 105 -7.35 -7.80 2.93
N ILE A 106 -6.35 -8.14 3.73
CA ILE A 106 -5.64 -9.41 3.61
C ILE A 106 -6.37 -10.44 4.46
N HIS A 107 -6.69 -11.58 3.86
CA HIS A 107 -7.33 -12.72 4.49
C HIS A 107 -6.52 -13.98 4.21
N ARG A 108 -6.57 -14.92 5.13
CA ARG A 108 -5.98 -16.24 4.92
C ARG A 108 -6.87 -17.06 4.01
N ILE A 109 -6.25 -17.88 3.17
CA ILE A 109 -6.94 -18.89 2.36
C ILE A 109 -7.63 -19.87 3.30
N THR A 110 -8.86 -20.25 2.98
CA THR A 110 -9.58 -21.27 3.71
C THR A 110 -9.00 -22.65 3.40
N ASP A 111 -8.46 -23.33 4.40
CA ASP A 111 -7.93 -24.69 4.27
C ASP A 111 -8.91 -25.68 4.91
N ILE A 112 -9.42 -26.59 4.10
CA ILE A 112 -10.31 -27.67 4.54
C ILE A 112 -9.47 -28.92 4.70
N PRO A 113 -9.21 -29.38 5.95
CA PRO A 113 -8.37 -30.54 6.19
C PRO A 113 -9.05 -31.82 5.75
N ALA A 114 -8.23 -32.86 5.55
CA ALA A 114 -8.73 -34.20 5.21
C ALA A 114 -9.73 -34.72 6.26
N GLY A 115 -10.84 -35.28 5.80
CA GLY A 115 -11.92 -35.80 6.65
C GLY A 115 -12.96 -34.75 7.06
N LYS A 116 -12.83 -33.51 6.61
CA LYS A 116 -13.88 -32.46 6.77
C LYS A 116 -14.42 -32.03 5.41
N LEU A 117 -15.63 -31.53 5.44
CA LEU A 117 -16.31 -30.94 4.29
C LEU A 117 -16.60 -29.46 4.59
N GLY A 118 -16.43 -28.60 3.60
CA GLY A 118 -16.82 -27.21 3.70
C GLY A 118 -18.21 -26.98 3.14
N ILE A 119 -19.02 -26.20 3.83
CA ILE A 119 -20.32 -25.75 3.37
C ILE A 119 -20.18 -24.28 2.97
N MET A 120 -20.54 -23.96 1.74
CA MET A 120 -20.52 -22.59 1.25
C MET A 120 -21.88 -21.93 1.52
N VAL A 121 -21.85 -20.76 2.15
CA VAL A 121 -23.04 -19.94 2.39
C VAL A 121 -22.91 -18.66 1.59
N ARG A 122 -23.82 -18.46 0.65
CA ARG A 122 -23.90 -17.23 -0.13
C ARG A 122 -24.66 -16.17 0.67
N LEU A 123 -24.01 -15.03 0.92
CA LEU A 123 -24.57 -13.94 1.72
C LEU A 123 -25.27 -12.86 0.90
N TYR A 124 -25.19 -12.94 -0.43
CA TYR A 124 -25.77 -11.98 -1.37
C TYR A 124 -26.68 -12.68 -2.37
N GLY A 125 -27.57 -11.92 -3.01
CA GLY A 125 -28.55 -12.41 -3.95
C GLY A 125 -29.98 -12.30 -3.43
N ASP A 126 -30.92 -12.90 -4.13
CA ASP A 126 -32.34 -12.87 -3.81
C ASP A 126 -32.66 -13.68 -2.55
N GLU A 127 -33.73 -13.31 -1.86
CA GLU A 127 -34.20 -14.08 -0.71
C GLU A 127 -34.79 -15.41 -1.13
N LEU A 128 -34.48 -16.44 -0.33
CA LEU A 128 -35.04 -17.77 -0.58
C LEU A 128 -36.56 -17.78 -0.39
N PRO A 129 -37.31 -18.51 -1.24
CA PRO A 129 -38.72 -18.77 -1.01
C PRO A 129 -38.97 -19.45 0.34
N HIS A 130 -40.11 -19.17 0.94
CA HIS A 130 -40.49 -19.76 2.22
C HIS A 130 -40.43 -21.30 2.17
N GLY A 131 -39.61 -21.86 3.08
CA GLY A 131 -39.44 -23.30 3.24
C GLY A 131 -38.24 -23.91 2.49
N GLU A 132 -37.53 -23.15 1.66
CA GLU A 132 -36.26 -23.58 1.08
C GLU A 132 -35.07 -23.12 1.93
N ILE A 133 -34.09 -24.02 2.08
CA ILE A 133 -32.84 -23.75 2.86
C ILE A 133 -31.66 -23.73 1.91
N ILE A 134 -31.73 -24.41 0.78
CA ILE A 134 -30.67 -24.54 -0.21
C ILE A 134 -30.83 -23.45 -1.25
N ALA A 135 -29.78 -22.66 -1.40
CA ALA A 135 -29.69 -21.60 -2.39
C ALA A 135 -29.49 -22.21 -3.77
N LYS A 136 -30.48 -21.99 -4.64
CA LYS A 136 -30.38 -22.29 -6.08
C LYS A 136 -30.05 -20.99 -6.80
N ASP A 137 -29.31 -21.11 -7.89
CA ASP A 137 -28.92 -19.99 -8.75
C ASP A 137 -28.25 -18.83 -7.98
N GLU A 138 -28.85 -17.64 -8.00
CA GLU A 138 -28.30 -16.42 -7.39
C GLU A 138 -28.90 -16.08 -6.01
N SER A 139 -29.63 -17.01 -5.39
CA SER A 139 -30.26 -16.79 -4.09
C SER A 139 -29.27 -16.83 -2.92
N LYS A 140 -29.60 -16.12 -1.82
CA LYS A 140 -28.90 -16.22 -0.54
C LYS A 140 -29.16 -17.57 0.10
N GLY A 141 -28.17 -18.13 0.79
CA GLY A 141 -28.36 -19.35 1.58
C GLY A 141 -27.23 -20.35 1.43
N ILE A 142 -27.50 -21.56 1.87
CA ILE A 142 -26.56 -22.68 1.77
C ILE A 142 -26.53 -23.15 0.32
N VAL A 143 -25.35 -23.12 -0.29
CA VAL A 143 -25.16 -23.63 -1.65
C VAL A 143 -25.10 -25.16 -1.61
N ASP A 144 -25.74 -25.83 -2.53
CA ASP A 144 -25.79 -27.31 -2.60
C ASP A 144 -24.42 -27.95 -2.93
N GLU A 145 -23.46 -27.13 -3.28
CA GLU A 145 -22.11 -27.59 -3.56
C GLU A 145 -21.28 -27.70 -2.27
N VAL A 146 -20.79 -28.91 -2.01
CA VAL A 146 -19.94 -29.19 -0.84
C VAL A 146 -18.46 -29.11 -1.25
N LEU A 147 -17.72 -28.29 -0.55
CA LEU A 147 -16.28 -28.13 -0.77
C LEU A 147 -15.53 -29.33 -0.16
N ARG A 148 -14.75 -30.01 -0.98
CA ARG A 148 -13.89 -31.14 -0.58
C ARG A 148 -12.65 -30.64 0.14
N PRO A 149 -11.87 -31.52 0.82
CA PRO A 149 -10.60 -31.14 1.39
C PRO A 149 -9.69 -30.45 0.36
N GLY A 150 -9.15 -29.28 0.73
CA GLY A 150 -8.35 -28.47 -0.19
C GLY A 150 -8.25 -27.02 0.26
N LYS A 151 -7.53 -26.22 -0.51
CA LYS A 151 -7.35 -24.79 -0.28
C LYS A 151 -8.24 -23.98 -1.23
N TYR A 152 -9.05 -23.11 -0.65
CA TYR A 152 -10.01 -22.30 -1.38
C TYR A 152 -9.73 -20.80 -1.19
N ARG A 153 -9.88 -20.06 -2.29
CA ARG A 153 -9.62 -18.60 -2.36
C ARG A 153 -10.93 -17.83 -2.47
#